data_7466379c881c7639782894dc5e30ede1
#
_entry.id   7466379c881c7639782894dc5e30ede1
#
_cell.length_a   1.000
_cell.length_b   1.000
_cell.length_c   1.000
_cell.angle_alpha   90.00
_cell.angle_beta   90.00
_cell.angle_gamma   90.00
#
_symmetry.space_group_name_H-M   'P 1'
#
loop_
_entity.id
_entity.type
_entity.pdbx_description
1 polymer ?
#
loop_
_entity_poly.entity_id
_entity_poly.type
_entity_poly.pdbx_seq_one_letter_code
_entity_poly.pdbx_strand_id
1 'polypeptide(L)'
;MRSNIFVLLLALCSTSVWAQKSNRPDSYNYTRGIEAIQNNNADEALEYLNKEIQEHPDNGYAYSYLSLLRLYREEYGQALTAANVATKKIPSKDKEYVSFAYATRAKVNLCLEDTLKAFKDYTAAINATPDDTRLYEARAQIYYEQSKYDLANADYRKIISLDEGDVMGYMGIGRNANAQKRWDEAISQFDYVIKLASEYSSGYSFRAESYIGKKQYDKAVDDVITALSIDGDNKAFYLMQQLADSAFVLTNNKLKVQTAKEPNESSWPYFIGVVNERQNKYQYAIDAYKNSLSKDNNPITAYRIANCYDDLGNYESALAYCEQAISLDSTDTDYIFQKANILNNAGRSKEAIECMNIYLEKNPEEGSGYYRRGWFKDHSGDIDGAIEDYTMCITLMPEYAYCYLNRGVLYRLKGETKLAEEDFHQVIERDTIADEIECAHYAYYYMGNKDKAVSLINNLIEKDGKSNYYDAACLYSIMGEKEKSIGYLRKALETGFRRFAHIKRDRDLNNIRNEKGYTDLLNEFEEKHRQEVSSDSSDSESFEETTEEIPFSKEGDMCKVKCAINGLPLHFIFDTGSSNVSLSSVEATFMVKNGYLSASDVVGKQHFLTASG
;
A
#
# COMPACT_ATOMS: atom_id res chain seq x y z
N MET A 1 -0.44 16.23 -5.91
CA MET A 1 0.30 15.85 -7.14
C MET A 1 0.52 16.97 -8.15
N ARG A 2 -0.38 17.97 -8.30
CA ARG A 2 -0.24 19.05 -9.31
C ARG A 2 0.93 20.02 -9.10
N SER A 3 1.38 20.26 -7.88
CA SER A 3 2.43 21.25 -7.58
C SER A 3 3.86 20.79 -7.90
N ASN A 4 4.17 19.49 -7.80
CA ASN A 4 5.53 18.97 -8.01
C ASN A 4 5.86 18.67 -9.49
N ILE A 5 4.85 18.64 -10.35
CA ILE A 5 5.01 18.31 -11.78
C ILE A 5 5.67 19.46 -12.55
N PHE A 6 5.46 20.69 -12.12
CA PHE A 6 6.03 21.88 -12.77
C PHE A 6 7.54 22.07 -12.46
N VAL A 7 8.01 21.61 -11.30
CA VAL A 7 9.45 21.62 -10.96
C VAL A 7 10.23 20.67 -11.87
N LEU A 8 9.61 19.55 -12.27
CA LEU A 8 10.20 18.63 -13.28
C LEU A 8 10.23 19.26 -14.70
N LEU A 9 9.34 20.22 -15.01
CA LEU A 9 9.37 20.99 -16.26
C LEU A 9 10.65 21.82 -16.39
N LEU A 10 11.09 22.44 -15.30
CA LEU A 10 12.31 23.25 -15.26
C LEU A 10 13.58 22.37 -15.31
N ALA A 11 13.55 21.18 -14.77
CA ALA A 11 14.66 20.23 -14.81
C ALA A 11 14.90 19.63 -16.21
N LEU A 12 13.87 19.58 -17.07
CA LEU A 12 14.00 19.15 -18.47
C LEU A 12 14.51 20.25 -19.41
N CYS A 13 14.40 21.51 -18.99
CA CYS A 13 15.00 22.66 -19.64
C CYS A 13 16.31 22.97 -18.91
N SER A 14 17.35 22.12 -19.10
CA SER A 14 18.68 22.36 -18.55
C SER A 14 19.15 23.79 -18.93
N THR A 15 19.88 24.42 -18.02
CA THR A 15 20.46 25.77 -18.19
C THR A 15 21.25 25.95 -19.48
N SER A 16 21.69 24.89 -20.13
CA SER A 16 22.37 24.88 -21.43
C SER A 16 21.49 25.28 -22.61
N VAL A 17 20.16 24.97 -22.56
CA VAL A 17 19.20 25.35 -23.62
C VAL A 17 18.98 26.87 -23.70
N TRP A 18 19.23 27.59 -22.60
CA TRP A 18 19.01 29.03 -22.49
C TRP A 18 20.21 29.90 -22.92
N ALA A 19 21.41 29.31 -23.03
CA ALA A 19 22.65 30.06 -23.13
C ALA A 19 23.14 30.33 -24.56
N GLN A 20 22.63 29.66 -25.62
CA GLN A 20 23.10 29.89 -26.99
C GLN A 20 22.19 30.80 -27.80
N LYS A 21 22.58 32.07 -27.92
CA LYS A 21 22.04 33.03 -28.89
C LYS A 21 22.53 32.66 -30.29
N SER A 22 21.68 32.03 -31.13
CA SER A 22 21.72 32.24 -32.58
C SER A 22 20.54 31.55 -33.29
N ASN A 23 19.72 32.29 -34.02
CA ASN A 23 18.65 31.85 -34.92
C ASN A 23 17.39 31.25 -34.29
N ARG A 24 17.12 31.44 -33.01
CA ARG A 24 15.84 31.11 -32.39
C ARG A 24 14.83 32.25 -32.63
N PRO A 25 13.52 31.95 -32.66
CA PRO A 25 12.48 32.99 -32.74
C PRO A 25 12.63 34.00 -31.60
N ASP A 26 12.52 35.27 -31.92
CA ASP A 26 12.55 36.41 -30.98
C ASP A 26 11.24 37.21 -31.03
N SER A 27 10.20 36.61 -31.63
CA SER A 27 8.88 37.22 -31.69
C SER A 27 8.32 37.51 -30.29
N TYR A 28 7.52 38.55 -30.17
CA TYR A 28 6.94 38.96 -28.89
C TYR A 28 6.17 37.83 -28.23
N ASN A 29 5.26 37.15 -28.96
CA ASN A 29 4.42 36.10 -28.41
C ASN A 29 5.25 34.87 -27.98
N TYR A 30 6.26 34.47 -28.75
CA TYR A 30 7.16 33.38 -28.37
C TYR A 30 7.90 33.71 -27.07
N THR A 31 8.52 34.91 -27.01
CA THR A 31 9.29 35.35 -25.84
C THR A 31 8.43 35.38 -24.59
N ARG A 32 7.22 36.00 -24.68
CA ARG A 32 6.26 36.07 -23.55
C ARG A 32 5.78 34.68 -23.12
N GLY A 33 5.54 33.79 -24.09
CA GLY A 33 5.18 32.38 -23.79
C GLY A 33 6.26 31.65 -23.01
N ILE A 34 7.53 31.84 -23.38
CA ILE A 34 8.67 31.26 -22.66
C ILE A 34 8.82 31.88 -21.25
N GLU A 35 8.72 33.19 -21.12
CA GLU A 35 8.72 33.87 -19.81
C GLU A 35 7.60 33.36 -18.90
N ALA A 36 6.40 33.16 -19.42
CA ALA A 36 5.27 32.60 -18.66
C ALA A 36 5.56 31.17 -18.19
N ILE A 37 6.21 30.32 -19.02
CA ILE A 37 6.67 28.99 -18.58
C ILE A 37 7.66 29.11 -17.42
N GLN A 38 8.65 30.02 -17.53
CA GLN A 38 9.63 30.24 -16.45
C GLN A 38 8.99 30.70 -15.15
N ASN A 39 7.92 31.49 -15.25
CA ASN A 39 7.14 31.98 -14.11
C ASN A 39 6.07 31.00 -13.63
N ASN A 40 6.08 29.78 -14.13
CA ASN A 40 5.12 28.72 -13.75
C ASN A 40 3.66 29.06 -14.08
N ASN A 41 3.41 29.87 -15.09
CA ASN A 41 2.08 30.28 -15.54
C ASN A 41 1.69 29.57 -16.85
N ALA A 42 1.15 28.36 -16.73
CA ALA A 42 0.81 27.51 -17.87
C ALA A 42 -0.31 28.11 -18.75
N ASP A 43 -1.28 28.82 -18.15
CA ASP A 43 -2.39 29.40 -18.89
C ASP A 43 -1.91 30.55 -19.77
N GLU A 44 -1.13 31.48 -19.22
CA GLU A 44 -0.53 32.58 -19.95
C GLU A 44 0.42 32.06 -21.04
N ALA A 45 1.22 31.02 -20.73
CA ALA A 45 2.11 30.40 -21.71
C ALA A 45 1.33 29.85 -22.90
N LEU A 46 0.22 29.13 -22.65
CA LEU A 46 -0.62 28.58 -23.72
C LEU A 46 -1.26 29.72 -24.55
N GLU A 47 -1.69 30.81 -23.94
CA GLU A 47 -2.26 31.93 -24.66
C GLU A 47 -1.26 32.53 -25.64
N TYR A 48 -0.06 32.91 -25.16
CA TYR A 48 0.98 33.49 -26.01
C TYR A 48 1.50 32.55 -27.08
N LEU A 49 1.75 31.28 -26.73
CA LEU A 49 2.23 30.32 -27.70
C LEU A 49 1.20 29.94 -28.75
N ASN A 50 -0.11 29.97 -28.43
CA ASN A 50 -1.18 29.80 -29.42
C ASN A 50 -1.26 31.01 -30.37
N LYS A 51 -1.08 32.26 -29.87
CA LYS A 51 -0.96 33.43 -30.72
C LYS A 51 0.26 33.33 -31.64
N GLU A 52 1.40 32.89 -31.09
CA GLU A 52 2.62 32.69 -31.86
C GLU A 52 2.43 31.76 -33.05
N ILE A 53 1.81 30.59 -32.88
CA ILE A 53 1.60 29.67 -33.99
C ILE A 53 0.56 30.12 -35.01
N GLN A 54 -0.32 31.05 -34.63
CA GLN A 54 -1.24 31.71 -35.59
C GLN A 54 -0.51 32.71 -36.48
N GLU A 55 0.41 33.49 -35.92
CA GLU A 55 1.20 34.50 -36.63
C GLU A 55 2.40 33.84 -37.37
N HIS A 56 3.00 32.84 -36.76
CA HIS A 56 4.18 32.15 -37.24
C HIS A 56 3.97 30.60 -37.25
N PRO A 57 3.16 30.08 -38.19
CA PRO A 57 2.80 28.63 -38.23
C PRO A 57 3.98 27.72 -38.53
N ASP A 58 5.15 28.23 -38.86
CA ASP A 58 6.39 27.50 -39.07
C ASP A 58 7.29 27.47 -37.82
N ASN A 59 6.89 28.11 -36.71
CA ASN A 59 7.67 28.13 -35.49
C ASN A 59 7.60 26.78 -34.75
N GLY A 60 8.44 25.81 -35.15
CA GLY A 60 8.53 24.48 -34.51
C GLY A 60 8.89 24.53 -33.03
N TYR A 61 9.59 25.56 -32.58
CA TYR A 61 9.94 25.74 -31.17
C TYR A 61 8.68 26.01 -30.30
N ALA A 62 7.78 26.89 -30.77
CA ALA A 62 6.52 27.15 -30.08
C ALA A 62 5.65 25.89 -29.99
N TYR A 63 5.60 25.11 -31.07
CA TYR A 63 4.88 23.82 -31.08
C TYR A 63 5.47 22.81 -30.09
N SER A 64 6.79 22.78 -29.85
CA SER A 64 7.40 21.90 -28.85
C SER A 64 6.90 22.19 -27.44
N TYR A 65 6.86 23.47 -27.06
CA TYR A 65 6.35 23.87 -25.75
C TYR A 65 4.83 23.71 -25.64
N LEU A 66 4.08 23.98 -26.70
CA LEU A 66 2.64 23.70 -26.73
C LEU A 66 2.34 22.22 -26.52
N SER A 67 3.11 21.35 -27.19
CA SER A 67 2.97 19.92 -27.00
C SER A 67 3.22 19.50 -25.56
N LEU A 68 4.27 20.03 -24.93
CA LEU A 68 4.60 19.75 -23.54
C LEU A 68 3.52 20.24 -22.58
N LEU A 69 3.05 21.49 -22.74
CA LEU A 69 2.00 22.07 -21.89
C LEU A 69 0.67 21.28 -22.00
N ARG A 70 0.29 20.89 -23.22
CA ARG A 70 -0.91 20.09 -23.46
C ARG A 70 -0.79 18.67 -22.93
N LEU A 71 0.40 18.06 -22.98
CA LEU A 71 0.67 16.77 -22.37
C LEU A 71 0.38 16.82 -20.86
N TYR A 72 0.82 17.89 -20.18
CA TYR A 72 0.55 18.06 -18.73
C TYR A 72 -0.90 18.38 -18.39
N ARG A 73 -1.69 18.84 -19.39
CA ARG A 73 -3.13 19.00 -19.26
C ARG A 73 -3.92 17.76 -19.67
N GLU A 74 -3.20 16.68 -20.00
CA GLU A 74 -3.81 15.43 -20.46
C GLU A 74 -4.57 15.58 -21.80
N GLU A 75 -4.30 16.66 -22.54
CA GLU A 75 -4.85 16.94 -23.87
C GLU A 75 -4.06 16.18 -24.95
N TYR A 76 -3.96 14.86 -24.82
CA TYR A 76 -3.00 14.03 -25.58
C TYR A 76 -3.13 14.15 -27.10
N GLY A 77 -4.35 14.24 -27.64
CA GLY A 77 -4.57 14.40 -29.07
C GLY A 77 -4.01 15.73 -29.64
N GLN A 78 -4.21 16.82 -28.88
CA GLN A 78 -3.69 18.14 -29.26
C GLN A 78 -2.17 18.21 -29.04
N ALA A 79 -1.68 17.58 -27.97
CA ALA A 79 -0.25 17.44 -27.69
C ALA A 79 0.47 16.71 -28.83
N LEU A 80 -0.10 15.57 -29.32
CA LEU A 80 0.46 14.84 -30.45
C LEU A 80 0.46 15.65 -31.74
N THR A 81 -0.60 16.40 -32.00
CA THR A 81 -0.69 17.29 -33.18
C THR A 81 0.42 18.32 -33.16
N ALA A 82 0.63 19.01 -32.05
CA ALA A 82 1.71 19.99 -31.87
C ALA A 82 3.10 19.33 -32.00
N ALA A 83 3.32 18.17 -31.36
CA ALA A 83 4.58 17.44 -31.44
C ALA A 83 4.94 17.03 -32.87
N ASN A 84 3.95 16.61 -33.67
CA ASN A 84 4.14 16.25 -35.07
C ASN A 84 4.56 17.44 -35.95
N VAL A 85 4.10 18.64 -35.62
CA VAL A 85 4.57 19.86 -36.30
C VAL A 85 5.97 20.20 -35.84
N ALA A 86 6.23 20.20 -34.53
CA ALA A 86 7.54 20.50 -33.94
C ALA A 86 8.65 19.67 -34.56
N THR A 87 8.49 18.33 -34.58
CA THR A 87 9.50 17.41 -35.13
C THR A 87 9.81 17.60 -36.62
N LYS A 88 8.90 18.25 -37.38
CA LYS A 88 9.08 18.54 -38.79
C LYS A 88 9.67 19.93 -39.06
N LYS A 89 9.38 20.91 -38.19
CA LYS A 89 9.65 22.33 -38.43
C LYS A 89 10.92 22.81 -37.71
N ILE A 90 11.40 22.14 -36.69
CA ILE A 90 12.66 22.50 -36.03
C ILE A 90 13.83 22.20 -36.98
N PRO A 91 14.73 23.17 -37.20
CA PRO A 91 15.89 22.96 -38.02
C PRO A 91 16.79 21.83 -37.51
N SER A 92 17.17 20.89 -38.36
CA SER A 92 17.97 19.70 -38.00
C SER A 92 19.35 20.03 -37.39
N LYS A 93 19.83 21.23 -37.58
CA LYS A 93 21.09 21.75 -36.98
C LYS A 93 20.93 22.07 -35.48
N ASP A 94 19.72 22.38 -35.00
CA ASP A 94 19.45 22.67 -33.60
C ASP A 94 19.13 21.33 -32.86
N LYS A 95 20.21 20.60 -32.58
CA LYS A 95 20.14 19.24 -32.05
C LYS A 95 19.38 19.14 -30.71
N GLU A 96 19.54 20.16 -29.85
CA GLU A 96 18.88 20.21 -28.55
C GLU A 96 17.34 20.26 -28.70
N TYR A 97 16.83 21.16 -29.55
CA TYR A 97 15.38 21.24 -29.77
C TYR A 97 14.81 20.11 -30.61
N VAL A 98 15.61 19.56 -31.54
CA VAL A 98 15.23 18.32 -32.23
C VAL A 98 15.03 17.19 -31.22
N SER A 99 15.99 17.02 -30.31
CA SER A 99 15.91 16.03 -29.23
C SER A 99 14.69 16.29 -28.32
N PHE A 100 14.50 17.52 -27.89
CA PHE A 100 13.36 17.93 -27.06
C PHE A 100 12.01 17.62 -27.72
N ALA A 101 11.85 17.95 -29.00
CA ALA A 101 10.61 17.69 -29.74
C ALA A 101 10.33 16.18 -29.88
N TYR A 102 11.34 15.36 -30.20
CA TYR A 102 11.18 13.90 -30.26
C TYR A 102 10.91 13.30 -28.89
N ALA A 103 11.63 13.72 -27.83
CA ALA A 103 11.40 13.23 -26.48
C ALA A 103 9.99 13.58 -25.97
N THR A 104 9.50 14.78 -26.25
CA THR A 104 8.13 15.19 -25.91
C THR A 104 7.11 14.34 -26.65
N ARG A 105 7.31 14.12 -27.98
CA ARG A 105 6.41 13.25 -28.75
C ARG A 105 6.44 11.80 -28.27
N ALA A 106 7.59 11.29 -27.86
CA ALA A 106 7.70 9.98 -27.25
C ALA A 106 6.84 9.85 -25.98
N LYS A 107 6.89 10.85 -25.09
CA LYS A 107 6.04 10.87 -23.89
C LYS A 107 4.55 10.91 -24.23
N VAL A 108 4.14 11.71 -25.21
CA VAL A 108 2.74 11.75 -25.68
C VAL A 108 2.31 10.39 -26.23
N ASN A 109 3.18 9.73 -27.03
CA ASN A 109 2.90 8.41 -27.58
C ASN A 109 2.77 7.34 -26.46
N LEU A 110 3.54 7.44 -25.36
CA LEU A 110 3.38 6.56 -24.18
C LEU A 110 2.02 6.75 -23.52
N CYS A 111 1.58 8.01 -23.32
CA CYS A 111 0.25 8.29 -22.77
C CYS A 111 -0.90 7.81 -23.70
N LEU A 112 -0.62 7.67 -24.99
CA LEU A 112 -1.55 7.10 -25.98
C LEU A 112 -1.32 5.59 -26.21
N GLU A 113 -0.54 4.95 -25.35
CA GLU A 113 -0.20 3.52 -25.40
C GLU A 113 0.54 3.07 -26.67
N ASP A 114 1.01 4.00 -27.52
CA ASP A 114 1.79 3.68 -28.72
C ASP A 114 3.30 3.57 -28.39
N THR A 115 3.62 2.50 -27.65
CA THR A 115 4.99 2.21 -27.21
C THR A 115 5.99 2.11 -28.36
N LEU A 116 5.55 1.63 -29.54
CA LEU A 116 6.43 1.48 -30.70
C LEU A 116 6.87 2.84 -31.28
N LYS A 117 5.93 3.81 -31.36
CA LYS A 117 6.27 5.17 -31.80
C LYS A 117 7.11 5.88 -30.75
N ALA A 118 6.79 5.74 -29.47
CA ALA A 118 7.57 6.30 -28.38
C ALA A 118 9.02 5.83 -28.42
N PHE A 119 9.25 4.55 -28.63
CA PHE A 119 10.58 3.96 -28.76
C PHE A 119 11.39 4.57 -29.95
N LYS A 120 10.75 4.69 -31.12
CA LYS A 120 11.37 5.32 -32.30
C LYS A 120 11.74 6.77 -32.03
N ASP A 121 10.89 7.50 -31.35
CA ASP A 121 11.09 8.91 -31.02
C ASP A 121 12.22 9.10 -29.99
N TYR A 122 12.30 8.29 -28.92
CA TYR A 122 13.45 8.34 -28.02
C TYR A 122 14.75 7.97 -28.73
N THR A 123 14.73 7.02 -29.66
CA THR A 123 15.93 6.72 -30.46
C THR A 123 16.35 7.90 -31.35
N ALA A 124 15.37 8.63 -31.92
CA ALA A 124 15.64 9.83 -32.69
C ALA A 124 16.19 10.97 -31.80
N ALA A 125 15.65 11.13 -30.60
CA ALA A 125 16.15 12.10 -29.62
C ALA A 125 17.59 11.80 -29.20
N ILE A 126 17.93 10.55 -28.89
CA ILE A 126 19.27 10.09 -28.55
C ILE A 126 20.28 10.37 -29.72
N ASN A 127 19.86 10.13 -30.96
CA ASN A 127 20.71 10.43 -32.12
C ASN A 127 21.00 11.93 -32.27
N ALA A 128 20.09 12.78 -31.79
CA ALA A 128 20.28 14.23 -31.80
C ALA A 128 21.21 14.70 -30.66
N THR A 129 21.04 14.16 -29.45
CA THR A 129 21.82 14.48 -28.23
C THR A 129 22.29 13.19 -27.54
N PRO A 130 23.38 12.56 -28.00
CA PRO A 130 23.82 11.25 -27.50
C PRO A 130 24.44 11.28 -26.10
N ASP A 131 24.61 12.45 -25.51
CA ASP A 131 25.15 12.62 -24.16
C ASP A 131 24.06 12.90 -23.11
N ASP A 132 22.77 12.95 -23.49
CA ASP A 132 21.65 13.13 -22.56
C ASP A 132 21.24 11.80 -21.93
N THR A 133 21.68 11.56 -20.69
CA THR A 133 21.43 10.31 -19.94
C THR A 133 19.94 10.02 -19.74
N ARG A 134 19.10 11.05 -19.60
CA ARG A 134 17.65 10.93 -19.39
C ARG A 134 16.93 10.23 -20.54
N LEU A 135 17.43 10.37 -21.76
CA LEU A 135 16.84 9.72 -22.95
C LEU A 135 17.10 8.22 -22.97
N TYR A 136 18.30 7.81 -22.54
CA TYR A 136 18.63 6.39 -22.38
C TYR A 136 17.81 5.77 -21.25
N GLU A 137 17.64 6.46 -20.12
CA GLU A 137 16.78 6.02 -19.03
C GLU A 137 15.35 5.80 -19.52
N ALA A 138 14.75 6.78 -20.22
CA ALA A 138 13.40 6.67 -20.73
C ALA A 138 13.24 5.51 -21.73
N ARG A 139 14.24 5.27 -22.61
CA ARG A 139 14.20 4.14 -23.54
C ARG A 139 14.44 2.81 -22.83
N ALA A 140 15.31 2.77 -21.84
CA ALA A 140 15.56 1.60 -21.02
C ALA A 140 14.31 1.17 -20.24
N GLN A 141 13.49 2.13 -19.77
CA GLN A 141 12.22 1.83 -19.12
C GLN A 141 11.25 1.11 -20.08
N ILE A 142 11.16 1.53 -21.34
CA ILE A 142 10.36 0.82 -22.35
C ILE A 142 10.88 -0.61 -22.57
N TYR A 143 12.20 -0.81 -22.60
CA TYR A 143 12.76 -2.15 -22.69
C TYR A 143 12.44 -3.00 -21.46
N TYR A 144 12.50 -2.41 -20.26
CA TYR A 144 12.13 -3.09 -19.01
C TYR A 144 10.69 -3.59 -19.04
N GLU A 145 9.73 -2.76 -19.43
CA GLU A 145 8.31 -3.10 -19.54
C GLU A 145 8.06 -4.23 -20.55
N GLN A 146 8.89 -4.30 -21.59
CA GLN A 146 8.88 -5.39 -22.56
C GLN A 146 9.69 -6.62 -22.10
N SER A 147 10.21 -6.64 -20.88
CA SER A 147 11.10 -7.69 -20.34
C SER A 147 12.39 -7.89 -21.16
N LYS A 148 12.80 -6.88 -21.96
CA LYS A 148 14.03 -6.87 -22.76
C LYS A 148 15.22 -6.34 -21.93
N TYR A 149 15.51 -7.01 -20.84
CA TYR A 149 16.45 -6.54 -19.80
C TYR A 149 17.87 -6.31 -20.32
N ASP A 150 18.35 -7.10 -21.27
CA ASP A 150 19.70 -6.92 -21.84
C ASP A 150 19.83 -5.61 -22.62
N LEU A 151 18.78 -5.23 -23.35
CA LEU A 151 18.74 -3.96 -24.08
C LEU A 151 18.59 -2.77 -23.11
N ALA A 152 17.77 -2.91 -22.08
CA ALA A 152 17.69 -1.93 -21.00
C ALA A 152 19.05 -1.74 -20.31
N ASN A 153 19.75 -2.85 -20.00
CA ASN A 153 21.08 -2.80 -19.40
C ASN A 153 22.12 -2.15 -20.31
N ALA A 154 21.99 -2.29 -21.62
CA ALA A 154 22.89 -1.58 -22.56
C ALA A 154 22.72 -0.06 -22.46
N ASP A 155 21.49 0.42 -22.37
CA ASP A 155 21.21 1.85 -22.17
C ASP A 155 21.69 2.33 -20.79
N TYR A 156 21.45 1.59 -19.71
CA TYR A 156 21.95 1.94 -18.37
C TYR A 156 23.48 1.94 -18.29
N ARG A 157 24.18 0.99 -18.94
CA ARG A 157 25.65 1.04 -19.04
C ARG A 157 26.11 2.26 -19.83
N LYS A 158 25.35 2.70 -20.84
CA LYS A 158 25.66 3.95 -21.55
C LYS A 158 25.55 5.16 -20.62
N ILE A 159 24.54 5.23 -19.77
CA ILE A 159 24.41 6.26 -18.73
C ILE A 159 25.67 6.27 -17.85
N ILE A 160 26.04 5.14 -17.28
CA ILE A 160 27.24 5.02 -16.43
C ILE A 160 28.52 5.42 -17.20
N SER A 161 28.61 5.10 -18.48
CA SER A 161 29.78 5.49 -19.30
C SER A 161 29.88 6.99 -19.60
N LEU A 162 28.75 7.70 -19.53
CA LEU A 162 28.68 9.16 -19.69
C LEU A 162 28.94 9.88 -18.37
N ASP A 163 28.41 9.32 -17.26
CA ASP A 163 28.61 9.82 -15.92
C ASP A 163 28.68 8.64 -14.95
N GLU A 164 29.88 8.34 -14.44
CA GLU A 164 30.07 7.26 -13.43
C GLU A 164 29.40 7.56 -12.08
N GLY A 165 29.03 8.82 -11.81
CA GLY A 165 28.31 9.26 -10.63
C GLY A 165 26.79 9.20 -10.78
N ASP A 166 26.25 8.90 -11.96
CA ASP A 166 24.81 8.82 -12.18
C ASP A 166 24.22 7.55 -11.56
N VAL A 167 23.51 7.74 -10.45
CA VAL A 167 22.88 6.64 -9.70
C VAL A 167 21.81 5.89 -10.50
N MET A 168 21.17 6.52 -11.50
CA MET A 168 20.07 5.93 -12.27
C MET A 168 20.54 4.77 -13.15
N GLY A 169 21.77 4.82 -13.63
CA GLY A 169 22.38 3.71 -14.37
C GLY A 169 22.50 2.44 -13.53
N TYR A 170 23.02 2.56 -12.31
CA TYR A 170 23.14 1.43 -11.37
C TYR A 170 21.78 0.96 -10.86
N MET A 171 20.87 1.89 -10.53
CA MET A 171 19.50 1.58 -10.15
C MET A 171 18.78 0.74 -11.21
N GLY A 172 18.90 1.14 -12.48
CA GLY A 172 18.25 0.44 -13.58
C GLY A 172 18.77 -0.98 -13.76
N ILE A 173 20.10 -1.19 -13.73
CA ILE A 173 20.70 -2.53 -13.83
C ILE A 173 20.28 -3.39 -12.63
N GLY A 174 20.28 -2.83 -11.41
CA GLY A 174 19.85 -3.53 -10.20
C GLY A 174 18.37 -3.95 -10.28
N ARG A 175 17.49 -3.07 -10.72
CA ARG A 175 16.05 -3.38 -10.92
C ARG A 175 15.85 -4.48 -11.97
N ASN A 176 16.58 -4.43 -13.09
CA ASN A 176 16.54 -5.49 -14.10
C ASN A 176 17.02 -6.83 -13.55
N ALA A 177 18.03 -6.83 -12.69
CA ALA A 177 18.52 -8.03 -12.02
C ALA A 177 17.49 -8.58 -11.02
N ASN A 178 16.81 -7.72 -10.23
CA ASN A 178 15.72 -8.13 -9.35
C ASN A 178 14.57 -8.78 -10.13
N ALA A 179 14.12 -8.17 -11.22
CA ALA A 179 13.06 -8.73 -12.08
C ALA A 179 13.43 -10.11 -12.63
N GLN A 180 14.71 -10.37 -12.85
CA GLN A 180 15.25 -11.66 -13.30
C GLN A 180 15.64 -12.59 -12.14
N LYS A 181 15.38 -12.19 -10.88
CA LYS A 181 15.76 -12.92 -9.65
C LYS A 181 17.28 -13.17 -9.53
N ARG A 182 18.09 -12.31 -10.16
CA ARG A 182 19.56 -12.33 -10.06
C ARG A 182 19.99 -11.48 -8.86
N TRP A 183 19.63 -11.97 -7.66
CA TRP A 183 19.70 -11.19 -6.42
C TRP A 183 21.09 -10.67 -6.06
N ASP A 184 22.14 -11.45 -6.25
CA ASP A 184 23.52 -11.04 -5.90
C ASP A 184 24.02 -9.91 -6.82
N GLU A 185 23.66 -9.96 -8.09
CA GLU A 185 23.96 -8.87 -9.03
C GLU A 185 23.20 -7.60 -8.65
N ALA A 186 21.90 -7.75 -8.32
CA ALA A 186 21.06 -6.64 -7.87
C ALA A 186 21.65 -5.97 -6.62
N ILE A 187 21.98 -6.75 -5.59
CA ILE A 187 22.59 -6.26 -4.35
C ILE A 187 23.87 -5.47 -4.65
N SER A 188 24.75 -6.00 -5.52
CA SER A 188 25.98 -5.31 -5.88
C SER A 188 25.73 -3.96 -6.53
N GLN A 189 24.71 -3.84 -7.39
CA GLN A 189 24.36 -2.56 -8.01
C GLN A 189 23.79 -1.57 -7.00
N PHE A 190 22.91 -2.02 -6.10
CA PHE A 190 22.35 -1.14 -5.08
C PHE A 190 23.38 -0.75 -4.01
N ASP A 191 24.40 -1.57 -3.74
CA ASP A 191 25.54 -1.18 -2.91
C ASP A 191 26.30 0.02 -3.52
N TYR A 192 26.43 0.06 -4.86
CA TYR A 192 27.00 1.23 -5.55
C TYR A 192 26.09 2.45 -5.44
N VAL A 193 24.79 2.29 -5.64
CA VAL A 193 23.81 3.38 -5.45
C VAL A 193 23.94 3.99 -4.06
N ILE A 194 23.91 3.17 -3.02
CA ILE A 194 24.00 3.62 -1.62
C ILE A 194 25.37 4.28 -1.34
N LYS A 195 26.43 3.79 -1.95
CA LYS A 195 27.74 4.41 -1.82
C LYS A 195 27.81 5.79 -2.47
N LEU A 196 27.15 5.99 -3.61
CA LEU A 196 27.11 7.26 -4.34
C LEU A 196 26.14 8.26 -3.71
N ALA A 197 25.01 7.76 -3.21
CA ALA A 197 23.92 8.57 -2.68
C ALA A 197 23.28 7.88 -1.45
N SER A 198 23.89 8.02 -0.28
CA SER A 198 23.44 7.39 0.97
C SER A 198 22.07 7.86 1.43
N GLU A 199 21.63 9.06 1.02
CA GLU A 199 20.30 9.62 1.33
C GLU A 199 19.24 9.27 0.27
N TYR A 200 19.55 8.38 -0.65
CA TYR A 200 18.59 7.92 -1.66
C TYR A 200 17.89 6.64 -1.18
N SER A 201 16.74 6.79 -0.53
CA SER A 201 15.95 5.72 0.12
C SER A 201 15.66 4.53 -0.79
N SER A 202 15.38 4.79 -2.07
CA SER A 202 15.09 3.74 -3.05
C SER A 202 16.25 2.75 -3.24
N GLY A 203 17.52 3.17 -3.03
CA GLY A 203 18.66 2.25 -3.05
C GLY A 203 18.53 1.15 -2.00
N TYR A 204 18.13 1.50 -0.80
CA TYR A 204 17.89 0.56 0.30
C TYR A 204 16.64 -0.27 0.04
N SER A 205 15.52 0.33 -0.38
CA SER A 205 14.27 -0.38 -0.64
C SER A 205 14.44 -1.48 -1.70
N PHE A 206 15.13 -1.19 -2.80
CA PHE A 206 15.37 -2.19 -3.85
C PHE A 206 16.40 -3.24 -3.42
N ARG A 207 17.37 -2.90 -2.56
CA ARG A 207 18.29 -3.89 -1.97
C ARG A 207 17.57 -4.79 -0.97
N ALA A 208 16.67 -4.23 -0.16
CA ALA A 208 15.79 -5.00 0.73
C ALA A 208 14.96 -6.04 -0.04
N GLU A 209 14.38 -5.66 -1.19
CA GLU A 209 13.68 -6.59 -2.06
C GLU A 209 14.56 -7.77 -2.49
N SER A 210 15.82 -7.49 -2.85
CA SER A 210 16.80 -8.52 -3.20
C SER A 210 17.11 -9.44 -2.01
N TYR A 211 17.25 -8.88 -0.79
CA TYR A 211 17.47 -9.66 0.43
C TYR A 211 16.25 -10.52 0.78
N ILE A 212 15.03 -10.02 0.58
CA ILE A 212 13.79 -10.82 0.74
C ILE A 212 13.81 -12.00 -0.24
N GLY A 213 14.15 -11.76 -1.51
CA GLY A 213 14.27 -12.81 -2.51
C GLY A 213 15.28 -13.90 -2.14
N LYS A 214 16.34 -13.54 -1.42
CA LYS A 214 17.35 -14.47 -0.84
C LYS A 214 16.95 -15.02 0.54
N LYS A 215 15.81 -14.63 1.10
CA LYS A 215 15.38 -14.96 2.48
C LYS A 215 16.37 -14.47 3.56
N GLN A 216 17.13 -13.43 3.27
CA GLN A 216 18.03 -12.78 4.22
C GLN A 216 17.29 -11.66 4.96
N TYR A 217 16.26 -12.05 5.70
CA TYR A 217 15.28 -11.13 6.30
C TYR A 217 15.90 -10.12 7.27
N ASP A 218 16.97 -10.49 7.97
CA ASP A 218 17.67 -9.60 8.90
C ASP A 218 18.17 -8.34 8.20
N LYS A 219 18.87 -8.52 7.06
CA LYS A 219 19.39 -7.42 6.24
C LYS A 219 18.26 -6.64 5.56
N ALA A 220 17.22 -7.36 5.12
CA ALA A 220 16.08 -6.74 4.50
C ALA A 220 15.36 -5.77 5.45
N VAL A 221 15.17 -6.16 6.72
CA VAL A 221 14.54 -5.28 7.72
C VAL A 221 15.41 -4.08 8.03
N ASP A 222 16.75 -4.22 8.10
CA ASP A 222 17.66 -3.08 8.30
C ASP A 222 17.56 -2.07 7.17
N ASP A 223 17.55 -2.55 5.92
CA ASP A 223 17.41 -1.67 4.76
C ASP A 223 16.04 -0.98 4.70
N VAL A 224 14.95 -1.72 5.02
CA VAL A 224 13.61 -1.14 5.10
C VAL A 224 13.53 -0.04 6.16
N ILE A 225 14.07 -0.27 7.36
CA ILE A 225 14.12 0.74 8.42
C ILE A 225 14.92 1.94 7.97
N THR A 226 16.07 1.73 7.33
CA THR A 226 16.90 2.83 6.82
C THR A 226 16.16 3.65 5.77
N ALA A 227 15.50 2.99 4.80
CA ALA A 227 14.73 3.69 3.78
C ALA A 227 13.57 4.51 4.37
N LEU A 228 12.84 3.94 5.35
CA LEU A 228 11.76 4.64 6.07
C LEU A 228 12.28 5.83 6.90
N SER A 229 13.51 5.74 7.44
CA SER A 229 14.14 6.84 8.19
C SER A 229 14.49 8.04 7.30
N ILE A 230 14.79 7.81 6.02
CA ILE A 230 15.24 8.88 5.11
C ILE A 230 14.07 9.75 4.67
N ASP A 231 13.00 9.17 4.11
CA ASP A 231 11.91 9.95 3.50
C ASP A 231 10.52 9.26 3.54
N GLY A 232 10.40 8.16 4.28
CA GLY A 232 9.14 7.41 4.35
C GLY A 232 8.80 6.66 3.05
N ASP A 233 9.79 6.14 2.33
CA ASP A 233 9.68 5.46 1.04
C ASP A 233 8.51 4.46 0.98
N ASN A 234 7.59 4.67 0.02
CA ASN A 234 6.39 3.84 -0.13
C ASN A 234 6.71 2.37 -0.41
N LYS A 235 7.80 2.08 -1.14
CA LYS A 235 8.24 0.71 -1.40
C LYS A 235 8.73 0.06 -0.12
N ALA A 236 9.49 0.78 0.71
CA ALA A 236 9.93 0.29 2.01
C ALA A 236 8.74 -0.03 2.92
N PHE A 237 7.70 0.81 2.93
CA PHE A 237 6.47 0.54 3.66
C PHE A 237 5.77 -0.74 3.18
N TYR A 238 5.66 -0.95 1.87
CA TYR A 238 5.12 -2.19 1.31
C TYR A 238 5.96 -3.42 1.68
N LEU A 239 7.30 -3.33 1.57
CA LEU A 239 8.20 -4.41 1.93
C LEU A 239 8.16 -4.73 3.44
N MET A 240 7.97 -3.73 4.30
CA MET A 240 7.75 -3.94 5.73
C MET A 240 6.50 -4.81 5.98
N GLN A 241 5.41 -4.56 5.27
CA GLN A 241 4.20 -5.39 5.38
C GLN A 241 4.46 -6.83 4.91
N GLN A 242 5.20 -7.02 3.82
CA GLN A 242 5.61 -8.34 3.35
C GLN A 242 6.53 -9.06 4.36
N LEU A 243 7.43 -8.33 5.01
CA LEU A 243 8.27 -8.84 6.08
C LEU A 243 7.49 -9.17 7.35
N ALA A 244 6.38 -8.45 7.62
CA ALA A 244 5.45 -8.83 8.67
C ALA A 244 4.85 -10.23 8.45
N ASP A 245 4.61 -10.61 7.19
CA ASP A 245 4.10 -11.96 6.88
C ASP A 245 5.21 -13.03 6.95
N SER A 246 6.42 -12.69 6.53
CA SER A 246 7.52 -13.65 6.34
C SER A 246 8.47 -13.77 7.54
N ALA A 247 8.59 -12.72 8.34
CA ALA A 247 9.58 -12.57 9.42
C ALA A 247 9.07 -11.66 10.55
N PHE A 248 7.82 -11.88 10.99
CA PHE A 248 7.12 -11.02 11.95
C PHE A 248 7.94 -10.68 13.20
N VAL A 249 8.41 -11.69 13.92
CA VAL A 249 9.12 -11.50 15.20
C VAL A 249 10.36 -10.61 15.01
N LEU A 250 11.13 -10.88 13.96
CA LEU A 250 12.33 -10.10 13.64
C LEU A 250 11.97 -8.64 13.30
N THR A 251 10.99 -8.44 12.41
CA THR A 251 10.55 -7.11 11.98
C THR A 251 10.04 -6.29 13.18
N ASN A 252 9.15 -6.88 13.97
CA ASN A 252 8.58 -6.22 15.15
C ASN A 252 9.66 -5.84 16.18
N ASN A 253 10.60 -6.74 16.45
CA ASN A 253 11.69 -6.46 17.39
C ASN A 253 12.61 -5.34 16.90
N LYS A 254 13.01 -5.34 15.61
CA LYS A 254 13.86 -4.26 15.08
C LYS A 254 13.14 -2.90 15.09
N LEU A 255 11.83 -2.85 14.81
CA LEU A 255 11.03 -1.63 14.95
C LEU A 255 10.96 -1.14 16.40
N LYS A 256 10.82 -2.05 17.39
CA LYS A 256 10.89 -1.70 18.82
C LYS A 256 12.25 -1.09 19.18
N VAL A 257 13.35 -1.67 18.67
CA VAL A 257 14.69 -1.10 18.85
C VAL A 257 14.79 0.32 18.29
N GLN A 258 14.24 0.51 17.10
CA GLN A 258 14.28 1.85 16.48
C GLN A 258 13.41 2.85 17.25
N THR A 259 12.24 2.44 17.74
CA THR A 259 11.42 3.25 18.66
C THR A 259 12.18 3.67 19.91
N ALA A 260 12.99 2.76 20.48
CA ALA A 260 13.80 3.08 21.67
C ALA A 260 14.96 4.04 21.37
N LYS A 261 15.53 4.00 20.16
CA LYS A 261 16.57 4.96 19.73
C LYS A 261 16.00 6.35 19.47
N GLU A 262 14.79 6.43 18.97
CA GLU A 262 14.10 7.67 18.57
C GLU A 262 12.75 7.79 19.30
N PRO A 263 12.76 7.98 20.63
CA PRO A 263 11.56 7.85 21.46
C PRO A 263 10.50 8.92 21.21
N ASN A 264 10.87 10.03 20.56
CA ASN A 264 9.93 11.10 20.22
C ASN A 264 9.33 10.96 18.82
N GLU A 265 9.85 10.04 18.00
CA GLU A 265 9.36 9.81 16.64
C GLU A 265 8.06 9.00 16.68
N SER A 266 7.01 9.50 16.03
CA SER A 266 5.68 8.86 16.02
C SER A 266 5.56 7.74 15.01
N SER A 267 6.36 7.74 13.95
CA SER A 267 6.31 6.80 12.84
C SER A 267 6.68 5.38 13.25
N TRP A 268 7.66 5.20 14.15
CA TRP A 268 8.10 3.87 14.57
C TRP A 268 7.02 3.08 15.31
N PRO A 269 6.38 3.62 16.36
CA PRO A 269 5.24 2.92 16.97
C PRO A 269 4.06 2.77 15.99
N TYR A 270 3.86 3.67 15.04
CA TYR A 270 2.88 3.47 13.98
C TYR A 270 3.19 2.22 13.14
N PHE A 271 4.45 2.04 12.73
CA PHE A 271 4.87 0.86 11.96
C PHE A 271 4.76 -0.44 12.78
N ILE A 272 5.04 -0.40 14.08
CA ILE A 272 4.77 -1.53 14.98
C ILE A 272 3.28 -1.88 14.96
N GLY A 273 2.39 -0.88 15.01
CA GLY A 273 0.96 -1.06 14.88
C GLY A 273 0.58 -1.78 13.58
N VAL A 274 1.09 -1.29 12.44
CA VAL A 274 0.83 -1.89 11.11
C VAL A 274 1.27 -3.35 11.04
N VAL A 275 2.45 -3.67 11.55
CA VAL A 275 3.00 -5.03 11.55
C VAL A 275 2.16 -5.98 12.43
N ASN A 276 1.70 -5.51 13.59
CA ASN A 276 0.84 -6.31 14.47
C ASN A 276 -0.59 -6.46 13.92
N GLU A 277 -1.17 -5.38 13.37
CA GLU A 277 -2.48 -5.41 12.72
C GLU A 277 -2.52 -6.46 11.59
N ARG A 278 -1.48 -6.50 10.77
CA ARG A 278 -1.37 -7.47 9.67
C ARG A 278 -1.34 -8.93 10.16
N GLN A 279 -0.87 -9.16 11.38
CA GLN A 279 -0.88 -10.47 12.05
C GLN A 279 -2.14 -10.72 12.88
N ASN A 280 -3.16 -9.87 12.75
CA ASN A 280 -4.40 -9.87 13.54
C ASN A 280 -4.16 -9.76 15.06
N LYS A 281 -3.00 -9.23 15.46
CA LYS A 281 -2.67 -8.95 16.87
C LYS A 281 -3.19 -7.57 17.25
N TYR A 282 -4.50 -7.42 17.19
CA TYR A 282 -5.17 -6.11 17.25
C TYR A 282 -4.89 -5.35 18.55
N GLN A 283 -4.80 -6.02 19.70
CA GLN A 283 -4.51 -5.33 20.97
C GLN A 283 -3.10 -4.72 20.96
N TYR A 284 -2.10 -5.47 20.50
CA TYR A 284 -0.72 -4.95 20.37
C TYR A 284 -0.64 -3.82 19.33
N ALA A 285 -1.41 -3.93 18.25
CA ALA A 285 -1.50 -2.85 17.26
C ALA A 285 -2.09 -1.57 17.87
N ILE A 286 -3.18 -1.69 18.65
CA ILE A 286 -3.83 -0.58 19.35
C ILE A 286 -2.85 0.11 20.30
N ASP A 287 -2.11 -0.65 21.11
CA ASP A 287 -1.17 -0.09 22.08
C ASP A 287 -0.02 0.66 21.36
N ALA A 288 0.47 0.10 20.27
CA ALA A 288 1.48 0.75 19.45
C ALA A 288 0.95 2.02 18.75
N TYR A 289 -0.25 1.97 18.18
CA TYR A 289 -0.88 3.12 17.57
C TYR A 289 -1.21 4.22 18.60
N LYS A 290 -1.63 3.87 19.82
CA LYS A 290 -1.83 4.84 20.91
C LYS A 290 -0.54 5.53 21.30
N ASN A 291 0.57 4.80 21.34
CA ASN A 291 1.90 5.39 21.56
C ASN A 291 2.26 6.36 20.42
N SER A 292 1.98 6.00 19.16
CA SER A 292 2.16 6.91 18.03
C SER A 292 1.27 8.16 18.16
N LEU A 293 -0.03 7.96 18.40
CA LEU A 293 -1.01 9.04 18.51
C LEU A 293 -0.71 10.02 19.65
N SER A 294 -0.11 9.52 20.74
CA SER A 294 0.31 10.38 21.88
C SER A 294 1.44 11.34 21.53
N LYS A 295 2.19 11.07 20.47
CA LYS A 295 3.32 11.89 20.00
C LYS A 295 2.91 12.82 18.86
N ASP A 296 2.01 12.36 18.01
CA ASP A 296 1.48 13.11 16.86
C ASP A 296 0.00 12.80 16.69
N ASN A 297 -0.84 13.83 16.74
CA ASN A 297 -2.29 13.69 16.54
C ASN A 297 -2.65 13.43 15.06
N ASN A 298 -2.21 12.29 14.55
CA ASN A 298 -2.44 11.92 13.16
C ASN A 298 -3.83 11.25 13.00
N PRO A 299 -4.72 11.77 12.13
CA PRO A 299 -6.05 11.22 11.94
C PRO A 299 -6.03 9.77 11.41
N ILE A 300 -5.06 9.42 10.57
CA ILE A 300 -4.91 8.06 10.04
C ILE A 300 -4.61 7.08 11.19
N THR A 301 -3.79 7.49 12.16
CA THR A 301 -3.48 6.64 13.33
C THR A 301 -4.73 6.40 14.17
N ALA A 302 -5.54 7.44 14.43
CA ALA A 302 -6.81 7.29 15.14
C ALA A 302 -7.78 6.38 14.38
N TYR A 303 -7.88 6.54 13.06
CA TYR A 303 -8.69 5.68 12.19
C TYR A 303 -8.26 4.20 12.26
N ARG A 304 -6.95 3.90 12.26
CA ARG A 304 -6.46 2.53 12.42
C ARG A 304 -6.78 1.93 13.79
N ILE A 305 -6.71 2.73 14.86
CA ILE A 305 -7.15 2.28 16.18
C ILE A 305 -8.63 1.93 16.14
N ALA A 306 -9.46 2.76 15.49
CA ALA A 306 -10.89 2.50 15.34
C ALA A 306 -11.14 1.17 14.61
N ASN A 307 -10.41 0.90 13.53
CA ASN A 307 -10.53 -0.35 12.79
C ASN A 307 -10.14 -1.57 13.65
N CYS A 308 -9.04 -1.48 14.37
CA CYS A 308 -8.62 -2.57 15.27
C CYS A 308 -9.66 -2.84 16.36
N TYR A 309 -10.28 -1.80 16.94
CA TYR A 309 -11.38 -1.99 17.90
C TYR A 309 -12.65 -2.54 17.26
N ASP A 310 -12.97 -2.18 16.02
CA ASP A 310 -14.10 -2.76 15.27
C ASP A 310 -13.88 -4.27 15.05
N ASP A 311 -12.66 -4.65 14.64
CA ASP A 311 -12.27 -6.05 14.46
C ASP A 311 -12.31 -6.85 15.77
N LEU A 312 -12.01 -6.22 16.91
CA LEU A 312 -12.18 -6.80 18.25
C LEU A 312 -13.64 -6.81 18.74
N GLY A 313 -14.57 -6.20 18.01
CA GLY A 313 -15.96 -6.06 18.41
C GLY A 313 -16.19 -5.04 19.54
N ASN A 314 -15.20 -4.22 19.87
CA ASN A 314 -15.33 -3.12 20.84
C ASN A 314 -15.82 -1.85 20.15
N TYR A 315 -17.10 -1.85 19.77
CA TYR A 315 -17.67 -0.80 18.92
C TYR A 315 -17.70 0.58 19.58
N GLU A 316 -17.83 0.67 20.90
CA GLU A 316 -17.83 1.96 21.61
C GLU A 316 -16.44 2.64 21.50
N SER A 317 -15.37 1.88 21.74
CA SER A 317 -14.02 2.39 21.54
C SER A 317 -13.73 2.70 20.06
N ALA A 318 -14.20 1.83 19.15
CA ALA A 318 -14.06 2.06 17.71
C ALA A 318 -14.73 3.37 17.27
N LEU A 319 -15.94 3.65 17.73
CA LEU A 319 -16.66 4.90 17.44
C LEU A 319 -15.92 6.11 18.01
N ALA A 320 -15.43 6.03 19.24
CA ALA A 320 -14.71 7.13 19.88
C ALA A 320 -13.45 7.53 19.08
N TYR A 321 -12.64 6.55 18.65
CA TYR A 321 -11.43 6.83 17.84
C TYR A 321 -11.75 7.23 16.40
N CYS A 322 -12.85 6.72 15.81
CA CYS A 322 -13.33 7.17 14.51
C CYS A 322 -13.79 8.63 14.55
N GLU A 323 -14.51 9.04 15.61
CA GLU A 323 -14.89 10.43 15.86
C GLU A 323 -13.66 11.33 16.10
N GLN A 324 -12.63 10.83 16.77
CA GLN A 324 -11.36 11.54 16.89
C GLN A 324 -10.72 11.76 15.53
N ALA A 325 -10.67 10.75 14.64
CA ALA A 325 -10.17 10.91 13.28
C ALA A 325 -10.93 11.98 12.50
N ILE A 326 -12.27 11.95 12.54
CA ILE A 326 -13.14 12.97 11.91
C ILE A 326 -12.88 14.38 12.49
N SER A 327 -12.62 14.48 13.80
CA SER A 327 -12.33 15.77 14.44
C SER A 327 -10.97 16.35 14.04
N LEU A 328 -9.99 15.47 13.77
CA LEU A 328 -8.65 15.84 13.35
C LEU A 328 -8.60 16.22 11.85
N ASP A 329 -9.37 15.52 11.03
CA ASP A 329 -9.54 15.85 9.61
C ASP A 329 -10.99 15.60 9.17
N SER A 330 -11.80 16.67 9.12
CA SER A 330 -13.20 16.63 8.68
C SER A 330 -13.37 16.63 7.16
N THR A 331 -12.28 16.75 6.40
CA THR A 331 -12.32 16.79 4.92
C THR A 331 -12.25 15.39 4.32
N ASP A 332 -11.62 14.46 5.02
CA ASP A 332 -11.57 13.06 4.61
C ASP A 332 -12.89 12.36 4.97
N THR A 333 -13.64 12.02 3.94
CA THR A 333 -14.96 11.40 4.08
C THR A 333 -14.90 9.90 4.38
N ASP A 334 -13.74 9.27 4.21
CA ASP A 334 -13.54 7.83 4.50
C ASP A 334 -13.78 7.52 5.98
N TYR A 335 -13.50 8.48 6.88
CA TYR A 335 -13.79 8.32 8.31
C TYR A 335 -15.30 8.28 8.60
N ILE A 336 -16.11 9.05 7.84
CA ILE A 336 -17.58 9.01 7.94
C ILE A 336 -18.10 7.66 7.44
N PHE A 337 -17.55 7.17 6.33
CA PHE A 337 -17.87 5.87 5.77
C PHE A 337 -17.57 4.74 6.77
N GLN A 338 -16.40 4.78 7.41
CA GLN A 338 -16.03 3.79 8.43
C GLN A 338 -16.89 3.89 9.70
N LYS A 339 -17.23 5.11 10.14
CA LYS A 339 -18.17 5.30 11.25
C LYS A 339 -19.50 4.60 10.97
N ALA A 340 -20.01 4.70 9.75
CA ALA A 340 -21.23 4.00 9.34
C ALA A 340 -21.07 2.48 9.41
N ASN A 341 -19.92 1.94 8.97
CA ASN A 341 -19.63 0.51 9.09
C ASN A 341 -19.61 0.05 10.54
N ILE A 342 -18.92 0.77 11.42
CA ILE A 342 -18.82 0.46 12.85
C ILE A 342 -20.23 0.50 13.50
N LEU A 343 -21.03 1.53 13.22
CA LEU A 343 -22.39 1.63 13.70
C LEU A 343 -23.25 0.44 13.27
N ASN A 344 -23.14 0.04 12.01
CA ASN A 344 -23.86 -1.11 11.52
C ASN A 344 -23.35 -2.42 12.18
N ASN A 345 -22.05 -2.58 12.39
CA ASN A 345 -21.48 -3.72 13.11
C ASN A 345 -21.97 -3.76 14.56
N ALA A 346 -22.16 -2.60 15.19
CA ALA A 346 -22.78 -2.46 16.51
C ALA A 346 -24.30 -2.72 16.55
N GLY A 347 -24.95 -2.97 15.39
CA GLY A 347 -26.40 -3.15 15.31
C GLY A 347 -27.21 -1.84 15.25
N ARG A 348 -26.53 -0.70 15.11
CA ARG A 348 -27.12 0.66 15.06
C ARG A 348 -27.39 1.08 13.61
N SER A 349 -28.10 0.22 12.84
CA SER A 349 -28.26 0.38 11.39
C SER A 349 -28.92 1.69 10.97
N LYS A 350 -29.84 2.25 11.78
CA LYS A 350 -30.46 3.55 11.48
C LYS A 350 -29.43 4.69 11.47
N GLU A 351 -28.57 4.73 12.48
CA GLU A 351 -27.51 5.73 12.59
C GLU A 351 -26.44 5.52 11.51
N ALA A 352 -26.16 4.27 11.13
CA ALA A 352 -25.29 3.95 9.99
C ALA A 352 -25.83 4.52 8.67
N ILE A 353 -27.15 4.40 8.42
CA ILE A 353 -27.81 4.98 7.26
C ILE A 353 -27.72 6.52 7.28
N GLU A 354 -27.91 7.15 8.45
CA GLU A 354 -27.76 8.60 8.59
C GLU A 354 -26.32 9.06 8.29
N CYS A 355 -25.32 8.35 8.77
CA CYS A 355 -23.92 8.62 8.41
C CYS A 355 -23.67 8.48 6.91
N MET A 356 -24.24 7.45 6.26
CA MET A 356 -24.11 7.29 4.82
C MET A 356 -24.85 8.37 4.02
N ASN A 357 -25.93 8.94 4.55
CA ASN A 357 -26.57 10.11 3.94
C ASN A 357 -25.60 11.30 3.92
N ILE A 358 -24.92 11.57 5.05
CA ILE A 358 -23.92 12.64 5.15
C ILE A 358 -22.74 12.38 4.19
N TYR A 359 -22.29 11.12 4.09
CA TYR A 359 -21.23 10.73 3.16
C TYR A 359 -21.63 11.03 1.71
N LEU A 360 -22.83 10.61 1.29
CA LEU A 360 -23.34 10.76 -0.07
C LEU A 360 -23.71 12.20 -0.43
N GLU A 361 -24.07 13.05 0.54
CA GLU A 361 -24.20 14.50 0.31
C GLU A 361 -22.88 15.15 -0.13
N LYS A 362 -21.75 14.65 0.41
CA LYS A 362 -20.41 15.12 0.03
C LYS A 362 -19.86 14.43 -1.23
N ASN A 363 -20.27 13.19 -1.48
CA ASN A 363 -19.75 12.31 -2.55
C ASN A 363 -20.91 11.71 -3.38
N PRO A 364 -21.69 12.54 -4.10
CA PRO A 364 -22.91 12.06 -4.78
C PRO A 364 -22.65 11.15 -5.98
N GLU A 365 -21.42 11.09 -6.48
CA GLU A 365 -21.01 10.26 -7.62
C GLU A 365 -20.31 8.97 -7.19
N GLU A 366 -20.18 8.71 -5.87
CA GLU A 366 -19.53 7.52 -5.33
C GLU A 366 -20.48 6.34 -5.23
N GLY A 367 -20.47 5.47 -6.25
CA GLY A 367 -21.33 4.27 -6.33
C GLY A 367 -21.15 3.33 -5.15
N SER A 368 -19.95 3.23 -4.57
CA SER A 368 -19.65 2.45 -3.37
C SER A 368 -20.45 2.90 -2.15
N GLY A 369 -20.71 4.19 -2.03
CA GLY A 369 -21.55 4.77 -0.97
C GLY A 369 -23.00 4.32 -1.06
N TYR A 370 -23.57 4.35 -2.27
CA TYR A 370 -24.93 3.84 -2.53
C TYR A 370 -25.02 2.34 -2.26
N TYR A 371 -24.04 1.55 -2.72
CA TYR A 371 -23.97 0.13 -2.42
C TYR A 371 -24.00 -0.13 -0.92
N ARG A 372 -23.20 0.57 -0.14
CA ARG A 372 -23.09 0.39 1.31
C ARG A 372 -24.39 0.81 2.03
N ARG A 373 -24.99 1.95 1.65
CA ARG A 373 -26.25 2.40 2.21
C ARG A 373 -27.39 1.44 1.87
N GLY A 374 -27.45 0.97 0.63
CA GLY A 374 -28.40 -0.06 0.18
C GLY A 374 -28.29 -1.33 1.01
N TRP A 375 -27.05 -1.77 1.30
CA TRP A 375 -26.80 -2.93 2.13
C TRP A 375 -27.29 -2.71 3.59
N PHE A 376 -27.10 -1.52 4.17
CA PHE A 376 -27.63 -1.21 5.51
C PHE A 376 -29.17 -1.16 5.53
N LYS A 377 -29.79 -0.57 4.50
CA LYS A 377 -31.26 -0.54 4.34
C LYS A 377 -31.83 -1.93 4.19
N ASP A 378 -31.24 -2.77 3.37
CA ASP A 378 -31.63 -4.17 3.19
C ASP A 378 -31.63 -4.93 4.52
N HIS A 379 -30.54 -4.82 5.31
CA HIS A 379 -30.43 -5.48 6.62
C HIS A 379 -31.34 -4.86 7.68
N SER A 380 -31.80 -3.64 7.51
CA SER A 380 -32.80 -3.00 8.39
C SER A 380 -34.24 -3.29 7.97
N GLY A 381 -34.45 -3.94 6.81
CA GLY A 381 -35.76 -4.30 6.27
C GLY A 381 -36.39 -3.24 5.35
N ASP A 382 -35.67 -2.16 5.02
CA ASP A 382 -36.08 -1.16 4.02
C ASP A 382 -35.72 -1.66 2.61
N ILE A 383 -36.53 -2.60 2.12
CA ILE A 383 -36.30 -3.26 0.84
C ILE A 383 -36.39 -2.28 -0.33
N ASP A 384 -37.37 -1.38 -0.33
CA ASP A 384 -37.57 -0.44 -1.44
C ASP A 384 -36.43 0.58 -1.50
N GLY A 385 -36.06 1.15 -0.38
CA GLY A 385 -34.91 2.04 -0.30
C GLY A 385 -33.58 1.37 -0.65
N ALA A 386 -33.41 0.08 -0.36
CA ALA A 386 -32.23 -0.67 -0.77
C ALA A 386 -32.19 -0.88 -2.30
N ILE A 387 -33.33 -1.20 -2.94
CA ILE A 387 -33.43 -1.32 -4.41
C ILE A 387 -33.10 0.00 -5.10
N GLU A 388 -33.56 1.13 -4.56
CA GLU A 388 -33.20 2.46 -5.08
C GLU A 388 -31.69 2.69 -5.02
N ASP A 389 -31.06 2.43 -3.89
CA ASP A 389 -29.63 2.61 -3.71
C ASP A 389 -28.80 1.67 -4.60
N TYR A 390 -29.18 0.38 -4.71
CA TYR A 390 -28.50 -0.52 -5.64
C TYR A 390 -28.68 -0.08 -7.11
N THR A 391 -29.81 0.53 -7.46
CA THR A 391 -30.05 1.08 -8.80
C THR A 391 -29.13 2.26 -9.08
N MET A 392 -28.92 3.14 -8.10
CA MET A 392 -27.93 4.23 -8.22
C MET A 392 -26.50 3.68 -8.31
N CYS A 393 -26.15 2.67 -7.51
CA CYS A 393 -24.87 1.98 -7.61
C CYS A 393 -24.63 1.45 -9.05
N ILE A 394 -25.59 0.75 -9.62
CA ILE A 394 -25.51 0.23 -10.98
C ILE A 394 -25.33 1.35 -12.02
N THR A 395 -25.96 2.48 -11.81
CA THR A 395 -25.84 3.63 -12.72
C THR A 395 -24.42 4.19 -12.71
N LEU A 396 -23.80 4.27 -11.53
CA LEU A 396 -22.47 4.85 -11.32
C LEU A 396 -21.34 3.83 -11.53
N MET A 397 -21.60 2.57 -11.23
CA MET A 397 -20.64 1.46 -11.30
C MET A 397 -21.26 0.27 -12.02
N PRO A 398 -21.51 0.35 -13.33
CA PRO A 398 -22.26 -0.67 -14.09
C PRO A 398 -21.54 -2.03 -14.14
N GLU A 399 -20.25 -2.10 -13.89
CA GLU A 399 -19.46 -3.34 -13.87
C GLU A 399 -19.46 -4.05 -12.50
N TYR A 400 -20.01 -3.43 -11.44
CA TYR A 400 -19.97 -4.00 -10.10
C TYR A 400 -21.09 -5.02 -9.88
N ALA A 401 -20.78 -6.30 -10.05
CA ALA A 401 -21.73 -7.42 -10.06
C ALA A 401 -22.58 -7.55 -8.77
N TYR A 402 -22.01 -7.23 -7.60
CA TYR A 402 -22.75 -7.33 -6.32
C TYR A 402 -23.97 -6.42 -6.25
N CYS A 403 -24.00 -5.27 -6.94
CA CYS A 403 -25.18 -4.41 -6.95
C CYS A 403 -26.36 -5.09 -7.63
N TYR A 404 -26.12 -5.77 -8.75
CA TYR A 404 -27.12 -6.57 -9.45
C TYR A 404 -27.56 -7.78 -8.62
N LEU A 405 -26.59 -8.51 -8.01
CA LEU A 405 -26.91 -9.66 -7.17
C LEU A 405 -27.88 -9.26 -6.05
N ASN A 406 -27.51 -8.24 -5.27
CA ASN A 406 -28.30 -7.84 -4.11
C ASN A 406 -29.67 -7.29 -4.53
N ARG A 407 -29.75 -6.50 -5.62
CA ARG A 407 -31.04 -6.01 -6.14
C ARG A 407 -31.90 -7.16 -6.65
N GLY A 408 -31.32 -8.10 -7.39
CA GLY A 408 -32.01 -9.30 -7.88
C GLY A 408 -32.57 -10.17 -6.76
N VAL A 409 -31.81 -10.33 -5.66
CA VAL A 409 -32.31 -11.04 -4.47
C VAL A 409 -33.50 -10.31 -3.85
N LEU A 410 -33.48 -8.97 -3.77
CA LEU A 410 -34.59 -8.19 -3.28
C LEU A 410 -35.83 -8.24 -4.19
N TYR A 411 -35.66 -8.19 -5.50
CA TYR A 411 -36.75 -8.39 -6.46
C TYR A 411 -37.39 -9.78 -6.29
N ARG A 412 -36.57 -10.81 -6.09
CA ARG A 412 -37.08 -12.16 -5.80
C ARG A 412 -37.90 -12.21 -4.50
N LEU A 413 -37.46 -11.55 -3.44
CA LEU A 413 -38.21 -11.45 -2.18
C LEU A 413 -39.56 -10.75 -2.36
N LYS A 414 -39.64 -9.77 -3.26
CA LYS A 414 -40.88 -9.08 -3.63
C LYS A 414 -41.76 -9.87 -4.58
N GLY A 415 -41.30 -11.02 -5.11
CA GLY A 415 -42.01 -11.81 -6.12
C GLY A 415 -41.88 -11.29 -7.55
N GLU A 416 -40.98 -10.31 -7.77
CA GLU A 416 -40.69 -9.71 -9.07
C GLU A 416 -39.69 -10.58 -9.87
N THR A 417 -40.08 -11.82 -10.16
CA THR A 417 -39.19 -12.87 -10.67
C THR A 417 -38.47 -12.49 -11.96
N LYS A 418 -39.14 -11.78 -12.89
CA LYS A 418 -38.51 -11.38 -14.15
C LYS A 418 -37.35 -10.41 -13.96
N LEU A 419 -37.55 -9.39 -13.10
CA LEU A 419 -36.50 -8.41 -12.79
C LEU A 419 -35.33 -9.07 -12.05
N ALA A 420 -35.64 -10.02 -11.16
CA ALA A 420 -34.61 -10.81 -10.48
C ALA A 420 -33.77 -11.64 -11.49
N GLU A 421 -34.40 -12.32 -12.45
CA GLU A 421 -33.72 -13.09 -13.49
C GLU A 421 -32.85 -12.20 -14.38
N GLU A 422 -33.35 -11.02 -14.77
CA GLU A 422 -32.58 -10.04 -15.53
C GLU A 422 -31.30 -9.62 -14.77
N ASP A 423 -31.42 -9.31 -13.51
CA ASP A 423 -30.28 -8.95 -12.65
C ASP A 423 -29.29 -10.12 -12.50
N PHE A 424 -29.75 -11.34 -12.26
CA PHE A 424 -28.86 -12.51 -12.17
C PHE A 424 -28.14 -12.81 -13.48
N HIS A 425 -28.77 -12.56 -14.64
CA HIS A 425 -28.07 -12.62 -15.93
C HIS A 425 -26.96 -11.58 -16.02
N GLN A 426 -27.21 -10.35 -15.53
CA GLN A 426 -26.20 -9.30 -15.51
C GLN A 426 -25.02 -9.65 -14.59
N VAL A 427 -25.26 -10.32 -13.44
CA VAL A 427 -24.19 -10.86 -12.59
C VAL A 427 -23.32 -11.84 -13.36
N ILE A 428 -23.95 -12.83 -14.01
CA ILE A 428 -23.23 -13.87 -14.74
C ILE A 428 -22.40 -13.28 -15.89
N GLU A 429 -22.94 -12.30 -16.61
CA GLU A 429 -22.23 -11.66 -17.72
C GLU A 429 -20.98 -10.93 -17.24
N ARG A 430 -21.05 -10.18 -16.15
CA ARG A 430 -19.94 -9.36 -15.64
C ARG A 430 -18.90 -10.17 -14.89
N ASP A 431 -19.36 -11.03 -14.00
CA ASP A 431 -18.49 -11.77 -13.10
C ASP A 431 -17.74 -12.93 -13.79
N THR A 432 -18.15 -13.32 -15.02
CA THR A 432 -17.45 -14.34 -15.80
C THR A 432 -16.43 -13.77 -16.80
N ILE A 433 -16.42 -12.46 -17.03
CA ILE A 433 -15.47 -11.76 -17.92
C ILE A 433 -14.18 -11.42 -17.17
N ALA A 434 -14.27 -11.09 -15.88
CA ALA A 434 -13.11 -10.91 -15.03
C ALA A 434 -12.53 -12.29 -14.65
N ASP A 435 -11.20 -12.44 -14.68
CA ASP A 435 -10.52 -13.67 -14.22
C ASP A 435 -10.74 -14.00 -12.72
N GLU A 436 -11.53 -13.17 -12.04
CA GLU A 436 -11.88 -13.26 -10.62
C GLU A 436 -13.41 -13.34 -10.48
N ILE A 437 -13.92 -14.56 -10.40
CA ILE A 437 -15.33 -14.81 -10.10
C ILE A 437 -15.56 -14.49 -8.62
N GLU A 438 -16.46 -13.55 -8.32
CA GLU A 438 -16.75 -13.15 -6.94
C GLU A 438 -18.12 -13.66 -6.46
N CYS A 439 -19.19 -13.48 -7.24
CA CYS A 439 -20.56 -13.74 -6.77
C CYS A 439 -21.47 -14.50 -7.76
N ALA A 440 -20.98 -14.87 -8.94
CA ALA A 440 -21.79 -15.58 -9.96
C ALA A 440 -22.36 -16.91 -9.47
N HIS A 441 -21.72 -17.56 -8.49
CA HIS A 441 -22.23 -18.80 -7.89
C HIS A 441 -23.60 -18.61 -7.23
N TYR A 442 -23.88 -17.45 -6.59
CA TYR A 442 -25.20 -17.13 -6.05
C TYR A 442 -26.23 -16.94 -7.18
N ALA A 443 -25.87 -16.21 -8.24
CA ALA A 443 -26.77 -15.99 -9.37
C ALA A 443 -27.16 -17.31 -10.05
N TYR A 444 -26.21 -18.21 -10.30
CA TYR A 444 -26.52 -19.54 -10.84
C TYR A 444 -27.46 -20.34 -9.93
N TYR A 445 -27.25 -20.28 -8.61
CA TYR A 445 -28.17 -20.93 -7.66
C TYR A 445 -29.57 -20.36 -7.77
N TYR A 446 -29.75 -19.04 -7.74
CA TYR A 446 -31.05 -18.39 -7.80
C TYR A 446 -31.77 -18.63 -9.15
N MET A 447 -31.04 -18.87 -10.22
CA MET A 447 -31.55 -19.31 -11.52
C MET A 447 -31.81 -20.81 -11.62
N GLY A 448 -31.65 -21.57 -10.54
CA GLY A 448 -31.93 -23.01 -10.47
C GLY A 448 -30.80 -23.93 -10.91
N ASN A 449 -29.63 -23.38 -11.31
CA ASN A 449 -28.49 -24.19 -11.74
C ASN A 449 -27.56 -24.49 -10.56
N LYS A 450 -27.99 -25.39 -9.67
CA LYS A 450 -27.25 -25.77 -8.47
C LYS A 450 -25.88 -26.37 -8.75
N ASP A 451 -25.77 -27.20 -9.77
CA ASP A 451 -24.52 -27.90 -10.12
C ASP A 451 -23.43 -26.88 -10.50
N LYS A 452 -23.80 -25.87 -11.30
CA LYS A 452 -22.89 -24.81 -11.69
C LYS A 452 -22.49 -23.94 -10.48
N ALA A 453 -23.44 -23.60 -9.62
CA ALA A 453 -23.17 -22.85 -8.40
C ALA A 453 -22.14 -23.57 -7.50
N VAL A 454 -22.32 -24.87 -7.27
CA VAL A 454 -21.40 -25.71 -6.49
C VAL A 454 -20.04 -25.83 -7.17
N SER A 455 -20.01 -26.01 -8.48
CA SER A 455 -18.74 -26.07 -9.23
C SER A 455 -17.93 -24.78 -9.08
N LEU A 456 -18.58 -23.61 -9.19
CA LEU A 456 -17.91 -22.31 -9.06
C LEU A 456 -17.37 -22.07 -7.66
N ILE A 457 -18.17 -22.28 -6.61
CA ILE A 457 -17.68 -22.08 -5.24
C ILE A 457 -16.54 -23.04 -4.88
N ASN A 458 -16.58 -24.28 -5.39
CA ASN A 458 -15.46 -25.22 -5.17
C ASN A 458 -14.18 -24.76 -5.87
N ASN A 459 -14.27 -24.21 -7.09
CA ASN A 459 -13.13 -23.65 -7.79
C ASN A 459 -12.54 -22.44 -7.03
N LEU A 460 -13.40 -21.57 -6.47
CA LEU A 460 -12.97 -20.45 -5.62
C LEU A 460 -12.24 -20.95 -4.36
N ILE A 461 -12.76 -21.99 -3.72
CA ILE A 461 -12.14 -22.62 -2.55
C ILE A 461 -10.79 -23.24 -2.91
N GLU A 462 -10.65 -23.88 -4.06
CA GLU A 462 -9.37 -24.45 -4.53
C GLU A 462 -8.33 -23.37 -4.79
N LYS A 463 -8.77 -22.23 -5.32
CA LYS A 463 -7.89 -21.07 -5.60
C LYS A 463 -7.48 -20.35 -4.31
N ASP A 464 -8.43 -20.04 -3.43
CA ASP A 464 -8.21 -19.44 -2.10
C ASP A 464 -9.33 -19.85 -1.13
N GLY A 465 -9.10 -20.93 -0.39
CA GLY A 465 -10.08 -21.41 0.59
C GLY A 465 -10.32 -20.41 1.72
N LYS A 466 -9.28 -19.73 2.19
CA LYS A 466 -9.39 -18.82 3.33
C LYS A 466 -10.40 -17.69 3.07
N SER A 467 -10.35 -17.09 1.90
CA SER A 467 -11.27 -15.99 1.52
C SER A 467 -12.69 -16.48 1.21
N ASN A 468 -12.85 -17.72 0.75
CA ASN A 468 -14.12 -18.19 0.19
C ASN A 468 -14.91 -19.17 1.10
N TYR A 469 -14.39 -19.56 2.27
CA TYR A 469 -15.12 -20.48 3.17
C TYR A 469 -16.40 -19.88 3.73
N TYR A 470 -16.45 -18.57 3.99
CA TYR A 470 -17.66 -17.92 4.48
C TYR A 470 -18.75 -17.90 3.41
N ASP A 471 -18.42 -17.55 2.17
CA ASP A 471 -19.35 -17.55 1.03
C ASP A 471 -19.87 -18.96 0.75
N ALA A 472 -19.02 -19.98 0.89
CA ALA A 472 -19.46 -21.37 0.80
C ALA A 472 -20.46 -21.71 1.91
N ALA A 473 -20.22 -21.27 3.15
CA ALA A 473 -21.16 -21.49 4.24
C ALA A 473 -22.53 -20.85 3.94
N CYS A 474 -22.54 -19.62 3.42
CA CYS A 474 -23.75 -18.91 3.01
C CYS A 474 -24.47 -19.64 1.85
N LEU A 475 -23.75 -19.99 0.79
CA LEU A 475 -24.34 -20.71 -0.34
C LEU A 475 -24.99 -22.04 0.09
N TYR A 476 -24.28 -22.86 0.88
CA TYR A 476 -24.84 -24.14 1.35
C TYR A 476 -25.99 -23.95 2.34
N SER A 477 -26.00 -22.86 3.13
CA SER A 477 -27.13 -22.51 3.98
C SER A 477 -28.38 -22.21 3.15
N ILE A 478 -28.30 -21.32 2.15
CA ILE A 478 -29.45 -20.99 1.29
C ILE A 478 -29.91 -22.18 0.44
N MET A 479 -29.01 -23.13 0.15
CA MET A 479 -29.36 -24.42 -0.49
C MET A 479 -30.07 -25.41 0.46
N GLY A 480 -30.08 -25.14 1.77
CA GLY A 480 -30.63 -26.02 2.80
C GLY A 480 -29.71 -27.18 3.22
N GLU A 481 -28.44 -27.17 2.79
CA GLU A 481 -27.43 -28.20 3.10
C GLU A 481 -26.73 -27.83 4.42
N LYS A 482 -27.45 -27.97 5.54
CA LYS A 482 -27.09 -27.45 6.86
C LYS A 482 -25.74 -27.92 7.38
N GLU A 483 -25.43 -29.22 7.27
CA GLU A 483 -24.17 -29.80 7.75
C GLU A 483 -22.96 -29.26 7.00
N LYS A 484 -23.08 -29.10 5.67
CA LYS A 484 -22.01 -28.53 4.86
C LYS A 484 -21.81 -27.05 5.20
N SER A 485 -22.90 -26.30 5.34
CA SER A 485 -22.86 -24.90 5.72
C SER A 485 -22.12 -24.70 7.04
N ILE A 486 -22.49 -25.43 8.11
CA ILE A 486 -21.81 -25.38 9.41
C ILE A 486 -20.34 -25.81 9.29
N GLY A 487 -20.05 -26.81 8.46
CA GLY A 487 -18.68 -27.28 8.20
C GLY A 487 -17.81 -26.21 7.56
N TYR A 488 -18.32 -25.47 6.57
CA TYR A 488 -17.59 -24.35 5.94
C TYR A 488 -17.51 -23.12 6.86
N LEU A 489 -18.55 -22.83 7.65
CA LEU A 489 -18.48 -21.78 8.66
C LEU A 489 -17.39 -22.07 9.72
N ARG A 490 -17.22 -23.33 10.14
CA ARG A 490 -16.11 -23.76 11.00
C ARG A 490 -14.77 -23.45 10.34
N LYS A 491 -14.57 -23.83 9.07
CA LYS A 491 -13.34 -23.54 8.34
C LYS A 491 -13.06 -22.03 8.23
N ALA A 492 -14.07 -21.23 7.98
CA ALA A 492 -13.94 -19.77 7.97
C ALA A 492 -13.45 -19.23 9.32
N LEU A 493 -14.04 -19.70 10.43
CA LEU A 493 -13.63 -19.32 11.78
C LEU A 493 -12.23 -19.82 12.14
N GLU A 494 -11.87 -21.05 11.76
CA GLU A 494 -10.53 -21.62 11.94
C GLU A 494 -9.46 -20.84 11.18
N THR A 495 -9.80 -20.28 10.00
CA THR A 495 -8.89 -19.47 9.20
C THR A 495 -8.86 -17.99 9.56
N GLY A 496 -9.57 -17.60 10.63
CA GLY A 496 -9.47 -16.25 11.20
C GLY A 496 -10.62 -15.31 10.89
N PHE A 497 -11.73 -15.78 10.31
CA PHE A 497 -12.94 -14.95 10.18
C PHE A 497 -13.53 -14.68 11.57
N ARG A 498 -13.60 -13.41 11.99
CA ARG A 498 -14.00 -13.02 13.37
C ARG A 498 -15.20 -12.07 13.44
N ARG A 499 -15.92 -11.85 12.31
CA ARG A 499 -17.07 -10.94 12.26
C ARG A 499 -18.34 -11.57 12.85
N PHE A 500 -18.31 -11.91 14.14
CA PHE A 500 -19.41 -12.62 14.82
C PHE A 500 -20.75 -11.88 14.75
N ALA A 501 -20.75 -10.55 14.88
CA ALA A 501 -21.96 -9.75 14.79
C ALA A 501 -22.57 -9.81 13.38
N HIS A 502 -21.75 -9.90 12.33
CA HIS A 502 -22.21 -10.12 10.96
C HIS A 502 -22.79 -11.53 10.80
N ILE A 503 -22.07 -12.58 11.22
CA ILE A 503 -22.55 -13.98 11.17
C ILE A 503 -23.94 -14.13 11.81
N LYS A 504 -24.15 -13.50 12.96
CA LYS A 504 -25.42 -13.59 13.71
C LYS A 504 -26.60 -12.94 13.00
N ARG A 505 -26.33 -11.95 12.11
CA ARG A 505 -27.38 -11.17 11.43
C ARG A 505 -27.52 -11.52 9.95
N ASP A 506 -26.54 -12.20 9.37
CA ASP A 506 -26.54 -12.56 7.97
C ASP A 506 -27.73 -13.45 7.62
N ARG A 507 -28.63 -12.95 6.76
CA ARG A 507 -29.84 -13.69 6.36
C ARG A 507 -29.54 -14.97 5.59
N ASP A 508 -28.41 -15.06 4.94
CA ASP A 508 -28.02 -16.23 4.15
C ASP A 508 -27.78 -17.43 5.09
N LEU A 509 -27.47 -17.19 6.35
CA LEU A 509 -27.31 -18.21 7.39
C LEU A 509 -28.61 -18.54 8.16
N ASN A 510 -29.77 -17.97 7.78
CA ASN A 510 -31.02 -18.20 8.47
C ASN A 510 -31.41 -19.70 8.60
N ASN A 511 -31.10 -20.50 7.59
CA ASN A 511 -31.42 -21.92 7.57
C ASN A 511 -30.63 -22.76 8.58
N ILE A 512 -29.49 -22.26 9.07
CA ILE A 512 -28.70 -22.94 10.10
C ILE A 512 -28.73 -22.25 11.46
N ARG A 513 -29.29 -21.05 11.57
CA ARG A 513 -29.24 -20.22 12.81
C ARG A 513 -29.79 -20.91 14.04
N ASN A 514 -30.83 -21.74 13.87
CA ASN A 514 -31.45 -22.48 14.95
C ASN A 514 -30.87 -23.89 15.16
N GLU A 515 -29.84 -24.26 14.37
CA GLU A 515 -29.20 -25.55 14.52
C GLU A 515 -28.24 -25.53 15.73
N LYS A 516 -28.29 -26.61 16.53
CA LYS A 516 -27.39 -26.75 17.68
C LYS A 516 -25.90 -26.64 17.25
N GLY A 517 -25.53 -27.24 16.12
CA GLY A 517 -24.15 -27.17 15.59
C GLY A 517 -23.68 -25.74 15.30
N TYR A 518 -24.57 -24.85 14.84
CA TYR A 518 -24.26 -23.45 14.64
C TYR A 518 -24.07 -22.72 15.98
N THR A 519 -24.97 -22.92 16.94
CA THR A 519 -24.89 -22.26 18.24
C THR A 519 -23.65 -22.70 19.02
N ASP A 520 -23.36 -24.01 19.05
CA ASP A 520 -22.19 -24.56 19.70
C ASP A 520 -20.89 -24.03 19.05
N LEU A 521 -20.86 -23.95 17.72
CA LEU A 521 -19.73 -23.43 16.96
C LEU A 521 -19.44 -21.96 17.28
N LEU A 522 -20.46 -21.10 17.27
CA LEU A 522 -20.27 -19.69 17.59
C LEU A 522 -19.81 -19.50 19.04
N ASN A 523 -20.40 -20.20 20.01
CA ASN A 523 -19.98 -20.13 21.40
C ASN A 523 -18.53 -20.55 21.59
N GLU A 524 -18.10 -21.63 20.91
CA GLU A 524 -16.72 -22.10 20.93
C GLU A 524 -15.74 -21.02 20.47
N PHE A 525 -16.01 -20.42 19.31
CA PHE A 525 -15.09 -19.46 18.71
C PHE A 525 -15.17 -18.05 19.30
N GLU A 526 -16.32 -17.62 19.81
CA GLU A 526 -16.44 -16.38 20.58
C GLU A 526 -15.71 -16.47 21.91
N GLU A 527 -15.75 -17.63 22.57
CA GLU A 527 -14.98 -17.84 23.80
C GLU A 527 -13.47 -17.87 23.52
N LYS A 528 -13.04 -18.59 22.48
CA LYS A 528 -11.64 -18.56 22.04
C LYS A 528 -11.16 -17.14 21.73
N HIS A 529 -11.98 -16.39 21.00
CA HIS A 529 -11.65 -15.00 20.65
C HIS A 529 -11.55 -14.11 21.89
N ARG A 530 -12.48 -14.25 22.87
CA ARG A 530 -12.39 -13.55 24.15
C ARG A 530 -11.12 -13.90 24.92
N GLN A 531 -10.71 -15.16 24.90
CA GLN A 531 -9.47 -15.62 25.54
C GLN A 531 -8.23 -15.09 24.81
N GLU A 532 -8.21 -15.11 23.48
CA GLU A 532 -7.16 -14.50 22.66
C GLU A 532 -7.01 -13.01 22.98
N VAL A 533 -8.12 -12.25 23.01
CA VAL A 533 -8.12 -10.81 23.35
C VAL A 533 -7.71 -10.56 24.80
N SER A 534 -8.14 -11.42 25.75
CA SER A 534 -7.80 -11.26 27.18
C SER A 534 -6.36 -11.71 27.47
N SER A 535 -5.84 -12.73 26.81
CA SER A 535 -4.44 -13.13 26.92
C SER A 535 -3.50 -12.10 26.29
N ASP A 536 -3.89 -11.53 25.14
CA ASP A 536 -3.16 -10.41 24.54
C ASP A 536 -3.16 -9.16 25.44
N SER A 537 -4.18 -8.94 26.25
CA SER A 537 -4.22 -7.84 27.24
C SER A 537 -3.46 -8.17 28.52
N SER A 538 -3.21 -9.45 28.82
CA SER A 538 -2.46 -9.89 30.01
C SER A 538 -0.96 -10.05 29.75
N ASP A 539 -0.54 -10.12 28.48
CA ASP A 539 0.86 -10.05 28.06
C ASP A 539 1.43 -8.60 27.96
N SER A 540 0.86 -7.66 28.72
CA SER A 540 1.68 -6.61 29.33
C SER A 540 2.63 -7.34 30.27
N GLU A 541 3.80 -7.74 29.74
CA GLU A 541 4.93 -8.35 30.45
C GLU A 541 4.70 -8.53 31.96
N SER A 542 3.79 -9.39 32.38
CA SER A 542 3.99 -10.14 33.58
C SER A 542 5.03 -11.20 33.17
N PHE A 543 6.32 -10.88 33.34
CA PHE A 543 7.29 -11.92 33.57
C PHE A 543 6.62 -12.87 34.58
N GLU A 544 6.20 -14.07 34.14
CA GLU A 544 6.06 -15.15 35.10
C GLU A 544 7.43 -15.19 35.80
N GLU A 545 7.45 -14.87 37.08
CA GLU A 545 8.59 -15.17 37.92
C GLU A 545 8.76 -16.68 37.94
N THR A 546 9.38 -17.20 36.89
CA THR A 546 9.95 -18.55 36.95
C THR A 546 11.16 -18.43 37.82
N THR A 547 11.03 -18.82 39.08
CA THR A 547 12.17 -19.01 39.96
C THR A 547 12.94 -20.25 39.49
N GLU A 548 13.99 -20.03 38.70
CA GLU A 548 15.00 -21.05 38.43
C GLU A 548 16.12 -20.90 39.45
N GLU A 549 16.46 -21.99 40.13
CA GLU A 549 17.66 -22.06 40.99
C GLU A 549 18.90 -22.11 40.11
N ILE A 550 19.60 -20.98 40.01
CA ILE A 550 20.86 -20.91 39.28
C ILE A 550 22.04 -21.17 40.25
N PRO A 551 22.83 -22.24 40.03
CA PRO A 551 23.97 -22.50 40.89
C PRO A 551 25.04 -21.40 40.78
N PHE A 552 25.53 -20.89 41.90
CA PHE A 552 26.57 -19.89 41.94
C PHE A 552 27.82 -20.40 42.72
N SER A 553 28.98 -19.86 42.37
CA SER A 553 30.22 -20.04 43.13
C SER A 553 30.56 -18.77 43.92
N LYS A 554 31.01 -18.92 45.15
CA LYS A 554 31.44 -17.80 45.99
C LYS A 554 32.94 -17.61 45.88
N GLU A 555 33.38 -16.42 45.58
CA GLU A 555 34.78 -16.04 45.54
C GLU A 555 34.97 -14.78 46.38
N GLY A 556 35.41 -14.95 47.64
CA GLY A 556 35.35 -13.89 48.68
C GLY A 556 33.89 -13.56 49.04
N ASP A 557 33.52 -12.29 49.09
CA ASP A 557 32.16 -11.85 49.36
C ASP A 557 31.29 -11.70 48.09
N MET A 558 31.83 -12.06 46.93
CA MET A 558 31.14 -11.93 45.65
C MET A 558 30.61 -13.29 45.17
N CYS A 559 29.36 -13.28 44.67
CA CYS A 559 28.74 -14.43 44.05
C CYS A 559 28.97 -14.41 42.53
N LYS A 560 29.57 -15.45 41.97
CA LYS A 560 29.76 -15.58 40.52
C LYS A 560 28.78 -16.60 39.96
N VAL A 561 28.02 -16.21 38.94
CA VAL A 561 27.12 -17.07 38.21
C VAL A 561 27.72 -17.36 36.83
N LYS A 562 27.80 -18.64 36.48
CA LYS A 562 28.14 -19.07 35.12
C LYS A 562 26.84 -19.20 34.34
N CYS A 563 26.69 -18.45 33.28
CA CYS A 563 25.59 -18.61 32.34
C CYS A 563 26.07 -18.45 30.89
N ALA A 564 25.25 -18.80 29.95
CA ALA A 564 25.51 -18.54 28.55
C ALA A 564 24.41 -17.67 27.99
N ILE A 565 24.78 -16.56 27.32
CA ILE A 565 23.85 -15.74 26.57
C ILE A 565 24.07 -16.02 25.09
N ASN A 566 23.06 -16.55 24.45
CA ASN A 566 23.10 -16.94 23.02
C ASN A 566 24.33 -17.82 22.68
N GLY A 567 24.67 -18.73 23.60
CA GLY A 567 25.78 -19.68 23.43
C GLY A 567 27.16 -19.17 23.87
N LEU A 568 27.31 -17.90 24.23
CA LEU A 568 28.55 -17.34 24.77
C LEU A 568 28.63 -17.59 26.28
N PRO A 569 29.58 -18.37 26.79
CA PRO A 569 29.74 -18.62 28.23
C PRO A 569 30.28 -17.36 28.93
N LEU A 570 29.58 -16.90 29.93
CA LEU A 570 29.89 -15.68 30.70
C LEU A 570 29.92 -15.97 32.21
N HIS A 571 30.65 -15.15 32.92
CA HIS A 571 30.66 -15.13 34.38
C HIS A 571 30.11 -13.77 34.85
N PHE A 572 28.97 -13.79 35.51
CA PHE A 572 28.41 -12.61 36.13
C PHE A 572 28.78 -12.56 37.59
N ILE A 573 29.09 -11.36 38.06
CA ILE A 573 29.28 -11.09 39.47
C ILE A 573 28.00 -10.50 40.03
N PHE A 574 27.39 -11.19 40.98
CA PHE A 574 26.24 -10.69 41.72
C PHE A 574 26.69 -9.90 42.95
N ASP A 575 26.28 -8.65 42.98
CA ASP A 575 26.34 -7.85 44.22
C ASP A 575 24.98 -8.00 44.92
N THR A 576 24.98 -8.57 46.10
CA THR A 576 23.76 -8.82 46.90
C THR A 576 23.05 -7.52 47.35
N GLY A 577 23.63 -6.34 47.08
CA GLY A 577 23.01 -5.03 47.29
C GLY A 577 22.32 -4.41 46.11
N SER A 578 22.43 -5.01 44.89
CA SER A 578 21.79 -4.50 43.69
C SER A 578 20.60 -5.38 43.27
N SER A 579 19.51 -4.73 42.89
CA SER A 579 18.30 -5.40 42.40
C SER A 579 18.35 -5.85 40.94
N ASN A 580 19.46 -5.55 40.22
CA ASN A 580 19.58 -5.82 38.78
C ASN A 580 20.96 -6.39 38.43
N VAL A 581 21.03 -7.27 37.46
CA VAL A 581 22.28 -7.74 36.86
C VAL A 581 22.70 -6.75 35.77
N SER A 582 23.92 -6.22 35.89
CA SER A 582 24.45 -5.24 34.93
C SER A 582 25.66 -5.80 34.20
N LEU A 583 25.74 -5.55 32.90
CA LEU A 583 26.92 -5.79 32.08
C LEU A 583 27.72 -4.50 31.95
N SER A 584 29.05 -4.61 31.94
CA SER A 584 29.86 -3.46 31.59
C SER A 584 29.61 -2.99 30.17
N SER A 585 29.76 -1.70 29.89
CA SER A 585 29.57 -1.14 28.54
C SER A 585 30.54 -1.78 27.52
N VAL A 586 31.69 -2.25 27.96
CA VAL A 586 32.68 -2.95 27.12
C VAL A 586 32.19 -4.32 26.74
N GLU A 587 31.69 -5.09 27.71
CA GLU A 587 31.14 -6.42 27.47
C GLU A 587 29.86 -6.37 26.64
N ALA A 588 28.94 -5.47 26.95
CA ALA A 588 27.73 -5.26 26.16
C ALA A 588 28.06 -4.87 24.70
N THR A 589 29.04 -3.97 24.50
CA THR A 589 29.49 -3.59 23.15
C THR A 589 30.13 -4.78 22.41
N PHE A 590 30.92 -5.59 23.08
CA PHE A 590 31.50 -6.80 22.49
C PHE A 590 30.41 -7.78 22.08
N MET A 591 29.43 -8.01 22.92
CA MET A 591 28.34 -8.94 22.66
C MET A 591 27.45 -8.48 21.50
N VAL A 592 27.15 -7.19 21.42
CA VAL A 592 26.40 -6.62 20.32
C VAL A 592 27.18 -6.70 19.00
N LYS A 593 28.49 -6.36 19.00
CA LYS A 593 29.33 -6.45 17.81
C LYS A 593 29.48 -7.86 17.26
N ASN A 594 29.42 -8.86 18.11
CA ASN A 594 29.57 -10.28 17.71
C ASN A 594 28.22 -11.01 17.59
N GLY A 595 27.09 -10.31 17.68
CA GLY A 595 25.76 -10.87 17.47
C GLY A 595 25.24 -11.75 18.61
N TYR A 596 25.86 -11.70 19.79
CA TYR A 596 25.39 -12.41 21.01
C TYR A 596 24.26 -11.65 21.73
N LEU A 597 24.22 -10.33 21.58
CA LEU A 597 23.11 -9.46 21.99
C LEU A 597 22.73 -8.59 20.79
N SER A 598 21.46 -8.30 20.65
CA SER A 598 21.01 -7.21 19.80
C SER A 598 21.10 -5.89 20.56
N ALA A 599 21.12 -4.76 19.87
CA ALA A 599 21.07 -3.47 20.53
C ALA A 599 19.79 -3.27 21.38
N SER A 600 18.72 -4.03 21.09
CA SER A 600 17.45 -4.07 21.83
C SER A 600 17.55 -4.75 23.19
N ASP A 601 18.54 -5.61 23.39
CA ASP A 601 18.74 -6.27 24.67
C ASP A 601 19.41 -5.33 25.70
N VAL A 602 19.81 -4.12 25.26
CA VAL A 602 20.40 -3.08 26.13
C VAL A 602 19.32 -2.07 26.54
N VAL A 603 18.66 -2.33 27.64
CA VAL A 603 17.50 -1.55 28.14
C VAL A 603 17.87 -0.20 28.77
N GLY A 604 19.14 0.04 29.10
CA GLY A 604 19.61 1.32 29.68
C GLY A 604 21.05 1.28 30.14
N LYS A 605 21.61 2.44 30.43
CA LYS A 605 22.93 2.59 31.06
C LYS A 605 22.76 3.23 32.41
N GLN A 606 23.24 2.57 33.47
CA GLN A 606 23.41 3.18 34.80
C GLN A 606 24.90 3.35 35.11
N HIS A 607 25.25 4.50 35.65
CA HIS A 607 26.60 4.74 36.15
C HIS A 607 26.66 4.33 37.61
N PHE A 608 27.45 3.33 37.90
CA PHE A 608 27.77 2.94 39.27
C PHE A 608 29.12 3.54 39.68
N LEU A 609 29.18 4.18 40.84
CA LEU A 609 30.43 4.53 41.49
C LEU A 609 30.92 3.27 42.23
N THR A 610 32.06 2.73 41.78
CA THR A 610 32.71 1.65 42.52
C THR A 610 33.44 2.21 43.75
N ALA A 611 33.56 1.39 44.80
CA ALA A 611 34.22 1.79 46.05
C ALA A 611 35.72 2.16 45.91
N SER A 612 36.25 2.05 44.68
CA SER A 612 37.61 2.46 44.33
C SER A 612 37.71 3.78 43.55
N GLY A 613 36.63 4.52 43.40
CA GLY A 613 36.58 5.84 42.72
C GLY A 613 36.17 5.77 41.28
#